data_8072e4c68952b600e33c41a02d2a1c44
#
_entry.id   8072e4c68952b600e33c41a02d2a1c44
#
_cell.length_a   1.000
_cell.length_b   1.000
_cell.length_c   1.000
_cell.angle_alpha   90.00
_cell.angle_beta   90.00
_cell.angle_gamma   90.00
#
_symmetry.space_group_name_H-M   'P 1'
#
loop_
_entity.id
_entity.type
_entity.pdbx_description
1 polymer ?
#
loop_
_entity_poly.entity_id
_entity_poly.type
_entity_poly.pdbx_seq_one_letter_code
_entity_poly.pdbx_strand_id
1 'polypeptide(L)'
;MVEDIFRTAKSLLATRPIFHKYDQTIRGHIFCSFLALVLRKELEDRLLAAGHDFEWADIVQDLERLSETEIEQDGKVYLLRNPAPGCAGPVLRALGVALPPLVRNAQPPPVPPPRKPQKRRRKPRRRSANAALAPANPLI
;
A
#
# COMPACT_ATOMS: atom_id res chain seq x y z
N MET A 1 3.77 -25.68 -12.04
CA MET A 1 3.10 -24.75 -11.10
C MET A 1 4.06 -23.93 -10.23
N VAL A 2 4.91 -24.53 -9.36
CA VAL A 2 5.87 -23.74 -8.54
C VAL A 2 6.97 -23.11 -9.42
N GLU A 3 7.42 -23.79 -10.43
CA GLU A 3 8.44 -23.32 -11.35
C GLU A 3 8.01 -22.12 -12.18
N ASP A 4 6.75 -22.08 -12.60
CA ASP A 4 6.15 -20.96 -13.34
C ASP A 4 6.06 -19.72 -12.47
N ILE A 5 5.74 -19.88 -11.19
CA ILE A 5 5.70 -18.79 -10.20
C ILE A 5 7.11 -18.18 -10.05
N PHE A 6 8.15 -19.01 -9.92
CA PHE A 6 9.53 -18.52 -9.82
C PHE A 6 10.05 -17.89 -11.11
N ARG A 7 9.66 -18.41 -12.28
CA ARG A 7 9.98 -17.81 -13.56
C ARG A 7 9.34 -16.43 -13.69
N THR A 8 8.07 -16.32 -13.35
CA THR A 8 7.32 -15.07 -13.32
C THR A 8 7.94 -14.05 -12.35
N ALA A 9 8.34 -14.47 -11.14
CA ALA A 9 9.00 -13.61 -10.17
C ALA A 9 10.32 -13.02 -10.74
N LYS A 10 11.11 -13.81 -11.42
CA LYS A 10 12.38 -13.36 -11.99
C LYS A 10 12.22 -12.39 -13.16
N SER A 11 11.26 -12.65 -14.05
CA SER A 11 11.10 -11.90 -15.30
C SER A 11 10.21 -10.67 -15.16
N LEU A 12 9.10 -10.77 -14.46
CA LEU A 12 8.09 -9.71 -14.41
C LEU A 12 8.23 -8.75 -13.24
N LEU A 13 8.67 -9.24 -12.08
CA LEU A 13 8.82 -8.39 -10.90
C LEU A 13 10.23 -7.81 -10.76
N ALA A 14 11.13 -8.10 -11.72
CA ALA A 14 12.51 -7.67 -11.67
C ALA A 14 13.15 -7.84 -10.28
N THR A 15 12.84 -8.96 -9.59
CA THR A 15 13.31 -9.21 -8.21
C THR A 15 14.81 -9.36 -8.09
N ARG A 16 15.52 -9.36 -9.21
CA ARG A 16 16.99 -9.41 -9.29
C ARG A 16 17.52 -8.29 -10.18
N PRO A 17 18.72 -7.72 -9.84
CA PRO A 17 19.55 -8.02 -8.68
C PRO A 17 19.01 -7.42 -7.37
N ILE A 18 19.22 -8.13 -6.25
CA ILE A 18 18.86 -7.64 -4.92
C ILE A 18 20.00 -6.76 -4.42
N PHE A 19 19.78 -5.45 -4.34
CA PHE A 19 20.80 -4.46 -3.91
C PHE A 19 20.82 -4.23 -2.38
N HIS A 20 20.02 -4.95 -1.62
CA HIS A 20 19.95 -4.82 -0.17
C HIS A 20 21.15 -5.52 0.50
N LYS A 21 21.72 -4.86 1.52
CA LYS A 21 22.88 -5.36 2.27
C LYS A 21 22.51 -6.08 3.57
N TYR A 22 21.33 -5.79 4.12
CA TYR A 22 20.88 -6.33 5.40
C TYR A 22 19.91 -7.49 5.21
N ASP A 23 20.07 -8.55 5.97
CA ASP A 23 19.22 -9.75 5.95
C ASP A 23 17.74 -9.42 6.07
N GLN A 24 17.37 -8.50 6.96
CA GLN A 24 15.99 -8.11 7.19
C GLN A 24 15.37 -7.45 5.94
N THR A 25 16.14 -6.60 5.25
CA THR A 25 15.66 -5.96 4.03
C THR A 25 15.59 -6.93 2.85
N ILE A 26 16.52 -7.90 2.78
CA ILE A 26 16.46 -8.98 1.79
C ILE A 26 15.22 -9.83 1.99
N ARG A 27 14.96 -10.26 3.22
CA ARG A 27 13.73 -11.03 3.56
C ARG A 27 12.46 -10.25 3.26
N GLY A 28 12.43 -8.96 3.61
CA GLY A 28 11.30 -8.07 3.30
C GLY A 28 11.06 -7.95 1.79
N HIS A 29 12.11 -7.78 1.00
CA HIS A 29 12.03 -7.71 -0.46
C HIS A 29 11.47 -9.01 -1.07
N ILE A 30 11.98 -10.16 -0.64
CA ILE A 30 11.51 -11.48 -1.09
C ILE A 30 10.03 -11.68 -0.69
N PHE A 31 9.66 -11.30 0.54
CA PHE A 31 8.28 -11.41 1.01
C PHE A 31 7.32 -10.53 0.19
N CYS A 32 7.69 -9.27 -0.07
CA CYS A 32 6.87 -8.38 -0.91
C CYS A 32 6.73 -8.91 -2.34
N SER A 33 7.80 -9.45 -2.91
CA SER A 33 7.77 -10.07 -4.24
C SER A 33 6.84 -11.29 -4.27
N PHE A 34 6.90 -12.13 -3.24
CA PHE A 34 6.00 -13.26 -3.12
C PHE A 34 4.53 -12.82 -2.98
N LEU A 35 4.27 -11.81 -2.14
CA LEU A 35 2.92 -11.26 -1.97
C LEU A 35 2.37 -10.69 -3.28
N ALA A 36 3.20 -9.99 -4.05
CA ALA A 36 2.81 -9.46 -5.37
C ALA A 36 2.42 -10.57 -6.34
N LEU A 37 3.14 -11.72 -6.31
CA LEU A 37 2.78 -12.89 -7.13
C LEU A 37 1.43 -13.50 -6.72
N VAL A 38 1.17 -13.60 -5.42
CA VAL A 38 -0.10 -14.11 -4.90
C VAL A 38 -1.25 -13.21 -5.33
N LEU A 39 -1.09 -11.89 -5.18
CA LEU A 39 -2.11 -10.91 -5.58
C LEU A 39 -2.36 -10.93 -7.10
N ARG A 40 -1.31 -11.05 -7.88
CA ARG A 40 -1.42 -11.18 -9.33
C ARG A 40 -2.21 -12.45 -9.71
N LYS A 41 -1.85 -13.59 -9.12
CA LYS A 41 -2.54 -14.85 -9.39
C LYS A 41 -4.02 -14.78 -9.01
N GLU A 42 -4.34 -14.18 -7.87
CA GLU A 42 -5.71 -13.97 -7.45
C GLU A 42 -6.49 -13.09 -8.44
N LEU A 43 -5.86 -12.04 -8.98
CA LEU A 43 -6.48 -11.20 -10.00
C LEU A 43 -6.75 -12.01 -11.29
N GLU A 44 -5.76 -12.75 -11.78
CA GLU A 44 -5.89 -13.60 -12.97
C GLU A 44 -7.04 -14.61 -12.79
N ASP A 45 -7.12 -15.27 -11.63
CA ASP A 45 -8.17 -16.25 -11.34
C ASP A 45 -9.57 -15.60 -11.30
N ARG A 46 -9.70 -14.39 -10.75
CA ARG A 46 -10.96 -13.65 -10.75
C ARG A 46 -11.38 -13.20 -12.16
N LEU A 47 -10.44 -12.78 -12.96
CA LEU A 47 -10.71 -12.41 -14.34
C LEU A 47 -11.17 -13.61 -15.17
N LEU A 48 -10.49 -14.74 -15.04
CA LEU A 48 -10.89 -15.99 -15.69
C LEU A 48 -12.27 -16.45 -15.24
N ALA A 49 -12.58 -16.37 -13.94
CA ALA A 49 -13.89 -16.69 -13.40
C ALA A 49 -15.00 -15.76 -13.94
N ALA A 50 -14.65 -14.50 -14.26
CA ALA A 50 -15.55 -13.55 -14.89
C ALA A 50 -15.62 -13.69 -16.44
N GLY A 51 -14.93 -14.68 -17.02
CA GLY A 51 -14.92 -14.95 -18.47
C GLY A 51 -13.97 -14.06 -19.25
N HIS A 52 -12.98 -13.47 -18.58
CA HIS A 52 -11.97 -12.60 -19.21
C HIS A 52 -10.59 -13.25 -19.16
N ASP A 53 -9.92 -13.28 -20.32
CA ASP A 53 -8.53 -13.72 -20.46
C ASP A 53 -7.74 -12.59 -21.10
N PHE A 54 -7.12 -11.75 -20.27
CA PHE A 54 -6.34 -10.60 -20.69
C PHE A 54 -4.85 -10.86 -20.48
N GLU A 55 -4.05 -10.38 -21.43
CA GLU A 55 -2.60 -10.34 -21.25
C GLU A 55 -2.21 -9.37 -20.13
N TRP A 56 -1.24 -9.74 -19.32
CA TRP A 56 -0.79 -8.90 -18.19
C TRP A 56 -0.30 -7.52 -18.65
N ALA A 57 0.35 -7.46 -19.81
CA ALA A 57 0.83 -6.20 -20.38
C ALA A 57 -0.33 -5.25 -20.70
N ASP A 58 -1.43 -5.77 -21.24
CA ASP A 58 -2.62 -4.98 -21.55
C ASP A 58 -3.30 -4.46 -20.28
N ILE A 59 -3.38 -5.32 -19.24
CA ILE A 59 -3.92 -4.90 -17.93
C ILE A 59 -3.13 -3.72 -17.37
N VAL A 60 -1.81 -3.79 -17.34
CA VAL A 60 -0.95 -2.72 -16.84
C VAL A 60 -1.11 -1.48 -17.68
N GLN A 61 -1.02 -1.59 -19.01
CA GLN A 61 -1.11 -0.46 -19.92
C GLN A 61 -2.46 0.28 -19.80
N ASP A 62 -3.56 -0.46 -19.73
CA ASP A 62 -4.89 0.14 -19.67
C ASP A 62 -5.19 0.76 -18.30
N LEU A 63 -4.66 0.16 -17.22
CA LEU A 63 -4.75 0.77 -15.89
C LEU A 63 -3.91 2.04 -15.78
N GLU A 64 -2.72 2.10 -16.37
CA GLU A 64 -1.87 3.30 -16.42
C GLU A 64 -2.50 4.45 -17.22
N ARG A 65 -3.36 4.14 -18.20
CA ARG A 65 -4.09 5.13 -18.97
C ARG A 65 -5.26 5.74 -18.21
N LEU A 66 -5.68 5.18 -17.08
CA LEU A 66 -6.70 5.81 -16.25
C LEU A 66 -6.14 7.09 -15.64
N SER A 67 -6.82 8.19 -15.92
CA SER A 67 -6.39 9.50 -15.45
C SER A 67 -7.58 10.34 -14.98
N GLU A 68 -7.33 11.20 -14.02
CA GLU A 68 -8.24 12.27 -13.63
C GLU A 68 -7.55 13.62 -13.89
N THR A 69 -8.29 14.55 -14.44
CA THR A 69 -7.85 15.93 -14.68
C THR A 69 -8.68 16.86 -13.81
N GLU A 70 -8.00 17.74 -13.09
CA GLU A 70 -8.64 18.79 -12.32
C GLU A 70 -8.88 20.01 -13.21
N ILE A 71 -10.11 20.53 -13.21
CA ILE A 71 -10.50 21.74 -13.94
C ILE A 71 -11.16 22.70 -12.98
N GLU A 72 -10.71 23.93 -12.96
CA GLU A 72 -11.36 25.02 -12.24
C GLU A 72 -12.23 25.82 -13.21
N GLN A 73 -13.51 25.95 -12.88
CA GLN A 73 -14.48 26.76 -13.64
C GLN A 73 -15.41 27.50 -12.68
N ASP A 74 -15.51 28.79 -12.83
CA ASP A 74 -16.37 29.64 -12.00
C ASP A 74 -16.14 29.51 -10.50
N GLY A 75 -14.89 29.38 -10.10
CA GLY A 75 -14.47 29.18 -8.70
C GLY A 75 -14.87 27.81 -8.10
N LYS A 76 -15.25 26.87 -8.95
CA LYS A 76 -15.53 25.49 -8.58
C LYS A 76 -14.51 24.55 -9.22
N VAL A 77 -14.09 23.57 -8.46
CA VAL A 77 -13.14 22.56 -8.92
C VAL A 77 -13.89 21.27 -9.28
N TYR A 78 -13.66 20.82 -10.50
CA TYR A 78 -14.22 19.58 -11.03
C TYR A 78 -13.10 18.59 -11.32
N LEU A 79 -13.34 17.33 -11.00
CA LEU A 79 -12.48 16.22 -11.41
C LEU A 79 -13.15 15.50 -12.58
N LEU A 80 -12.46 15.49 -13.71
CA LEU A 80 -12.86 14.78 -14.91
C LEU A 80 -12.02 13.52 -15.05
N ARG A 81 -12.67 12.37 -15.07
CA ARG A 81 -12.01 11.10 -15.34
C ARG A 81 -12.20 10.72 -16.81
N ASN A 82 -11.17 10.19 -17.44
CA ASN A 82 -11.34 9.60 -18.76
C ASN A 82 -12.22 8.32 -18.71
N PRO A 83 -12.87 7.94 -19.82
CA PRO A 83 -13.49 6.62 -19.93
C PRO A 83 -12.46 5.52 -19.65
N ALA A 84 -12.88 4.44 -18.97
CA ALA A 84 -11.99 3.33 -18.72
C ALA A 84 -11.54 2.68 -20.04
N PRO A 85 -10.26 2.73 -20.39
CA PRO A 85 -9.77 2.16 -21.64
C PRO A 85 -9.73 0.64 -21.57
N GLY A 86 -9.93 -0.03 -22.69
CA GLY A 86 -9.71 -1.45 -22.92
C GLY A 86 -10.22 -2.37 -21.79
N CYS A 87 -9.31 -3.10 -21.16
CA CYS A 87 -9.63 -4.06 -20.09
C CYS A 87 -9.74 -3.43 -18.68
N ALA A 88 -9.42 -2.14 -18.50
CA ALA A 88 -9.43 -1.49 -17.17
C ALA A 88 -10.79 -1.57 -16.47
N GLY A 89 -11.91 -1.37 -17.23
CA GLY A 89 -13.26 -1.48 -16.68
C GLY A 89 -13.60 -2.89 -16.15
N PRO A 90 -13.43 -3.94 -16.93
CA PRO A 90 -13.57 -5.33 -16.50
C PRO A 90 -12.67 -5.70 -15.31
N VAL A 91 -11.40 -5.29 -15.30
CA VAL A 91 -10.45 -5.54 -14.21
C VAL A 91 -10.96 -4.95 -12.89
N LEU A 92 -11.32 -3.67 -12.88
CA LEU A 92 -11.84 -3.02 -11.67
C LEU A 92 -13.16 -3.65 -11.19
N ARG A 93 -14.02 -4.06 -12.12
CA ARG A 93 -15.26 -4.77 -11.78
C ARG A 93 -15.01 -6.12 -11.14
N ALA A 94 -14.05 -6.91 -11.66
CA ALA A 94 -13.67 -8.20 -11.10
C ALA A 94 -13.10 -8.06 -9.67
N LEU A 95 -12.49 -6.92 -9.37
CA LEU A 95 -11.99 -6.59 -8.03
C LEU A 95 -13.06 -5.97 -7.12
N GLY A 96 -14.27 -5.71 -7.61
CA GLY A 96 -15.32 -5.03 -6.85
C GLY A 96 -15.05 -3.55 -6.62
N VAL A 97 -14.16 -2.94 -7.40
CA VAL A 97 -13.83 -1.52 -7.32
C VAL A 97 -14.77 -0.73 -8.22
N ALA A 98 -15.58 0.15 -7.63
CA ALA A 98 -16.43 1.05 -8.38
C ALA A 98 -15.62 2.23 -8.93
N LEU A 99 -15.74 2.47 -10.22
CA LEU A 99 -15.19 3.68 -10.83
C LEU A 99 -16.03 4.91 -10.42
N PRO A 100 -15.39 6.02 -10.04
CA PRO A 100 -16.11 7.26 -9.79
C PRO A 100 -16.81 7.76 -11.08
N PRO A 101 -17.83 8.60 -10.99
CA PRO A 101 -18.47 9.20 -12.18
C PRO A 101 -17.44 9.97 -13.02
N LEU A 102 -17.72 10.12 -14.32
CA LEU A 102 -16.82 10.80 -15.26
C LEU A 102 -16.53 12.25 -14.87
N VAL A 103 -17.50 12.91 -14.24
CA VAL A 103 -17.38 14.28 -13.73
C VAL A 103 -17.85 14.29 -12.29
N ARG A 104 -17.05 14.83 -11.40
CA ARG A 104 -17.41 15.04 -9.98
C ARG A 104 -16.89 16.38 -9.48
N ASN A 105 -17.61 17.00 -8.57
CA ASN A 105 -17.12 18.17 -7.87
C ASN A 105 -16.00 17.72 -6.90
N ALA A 106 -14.83 18.32 -7.03
CA ALA A 106 -13.80 18.19 -6.02
C ALA A 106 -14.12 19.14 -4.87
N GLN A 107 -15.01 18.74 -3.98
CA GLN A 107 -15.07 19.44 -2.69
C GLN A 107 -13.80 19.09 -1.93
N PRO A 108 -13.05 20.09 -1.44
CA PRO A 108 -11.92 19.77 -0.56
C PRO A 108 -12.45 18.93 0.60
N PRO A 109 -11.76 17.86 0.98
CA PRO A 109 -12.17 17.05 2.13
C PRO A 109 -12.36 17.99 3.32
N PRO A 110 -13.41 17.81 4.15
CA PRO A 110 -13.63 18.65 5.30
C PRO A 110 -12.33 18.67 6.12
N VAL A 111 -11.79 19.86 6.36
CA VAL A 111 -10.56 20.04 7.13
C VAL A 111 -10.77 19.31 8.46
N PRO A 112 -9.99 18.26 8.76
CA PRO A 112 -10.16 17.54 10.00
C PRO A 112 -10.02 18.53 11.15
N PRO A 113 -10.90 18.48 12.17
CA PRO A 113 -10.85 19.41 13.28
C PRO A 113 -9.44 19.36 13.88
N PRO A 114 -8.86 20.52 14.30
CA PRO A 114 -7.51 20.58 14.83
C PRO A 114 -7.39 19.54 15.94
N ARG A 115 -6.43 18.62 15.78
CA ARG A 115 -6.19 17.57 16.79
C ARG A 115 -5.94 18.26 18.12
N LYS A 116 -6.83 18.06 19.07
CA LYS A 116 -6.66 18.53 20.45
C LYS A 116 -5.25 18.12 20.89
N PRO A 117 -4.45 19.04 21.47
CA PRO A 117 -3.10 18.70 21.90
C PRO A 117 -3.17 17.51 22.85
N GLN A 118 -2.62 16.38 22.41
CA GLN A 118 -2.52 15.22 23.29
C GLN A 118 -1.66 15.62 24.49
N LYS A 119 -2.29 15.72 25.66
CA LYS A 119 -1.56 15.90 26.92
C LYS A 119 -0.51 14.78 26.98
N ARG A 120 0.77 15.16 26.81
CA ARG A 120 1.89 14.24 26.98
C ARG A 120 1.72 13.53 28.31
N ARG A 121 1.40 12.25 28.29
CA ARG A 121 1.40 11.41 29.49
C ARG A 121 2.80 11.56 30.11
N ARG A 122 2.87 12.29 31.23
CA ARG A 122 4.09 12.38 32.02
C ARG A 122 4.48 10.95 32.41
N LYS A 123 5.63 10.48 31.89
CA LYS A 123 6.22 9.23 32.36
C LYS A 123 6.34 9.28 33.87
N PRO A 124 5.88 8.24 34.62
CA PRO A 124 6.07 8.19 36.04
C PRO A 124 7.57 8.30 36.32
N ARG A 125 7.94 9.25 37.18
CA ARG A 125 9.31 9.42 37.67
C ARG A 125 9.71 8.12 38.36
N ARG A 126 10.67 7.38 37.81
CA ARG A 126 11.28 6.25 38.49
C ARG A 126 11.86 6.80 39.79
N ARG A 127 11.27 6.43 40.93
CA ARG A 127 11.88 6.61 42.25
C ARG A 127 13.20 5.83 42.21
N SER A 128 14.30 6.53 42.36
CA SER A 128 15.59 5.92 42.60
C SER A 128 15.54 5.19 43.93
N ALA A 129 15.51 3.87 43.89
CA ALA A 129 15.73 3.04 45.06
C ALA A 129 17.24 3.02 45.32
N ASN A 130 17.77 4.08 45.90
CA ASN A 130 19.13 4.12 46.44
C ASN A 130 19.09 4.88 47.77
N ALA A 131 18.61 4.21 48.79
CA ALA A 131 18.82 4.58 50.19
C ALA A 131 18.74 3.29 51.01
N ALA A 132 19.83 2.95 51.56
CA ALA A 132 20.05 1.98 52.64
C ALA A 132 20.90 0.75 52.28
N LEU A 133 22.20 0.94 52.23
CA LEU A 133 23.17 -0.05 52.76
C LEU A 133 24.23 0.76 53.52
N ALA A 134 23.99 0.97 54.78
CA ALA A 134 25.03 1.34 55.73
C ALA A 134 25.84 0.10 56.10
N PRO A 135 27.18 0.13 56.10
CA PRO A 135 27.97 -1.00 56.53
C PRO A 135 27.94 -1.11 58.08
N ALA A 136 27.54 -2.28 58.56
CA ALA A 136 27.69 -2.63 59.94
C ALA A 136 29.23 -2.82 60.26
N ASN A 137 29.70 -2.05 61.20
CA ASN A 137 31.04 -2.11 61.74
C ASN A 137 31.13 -3.30 62.76
N PRO A 138 32.06 -4.28 62.61
CA PRO A 138 32.32 -5.21 63.66
C PRO A 138 33.40 -4.66 64.58
N LEU A 139 33.04 -4.44 65.85
CA LEU A 139 33.99 -4.33 66.95
C LEU A 139 34.16 -5.69 67.59
N ILE A 140 35.46 -6.00 67.82
CA ILE A 140 36.13 -7.02 68.66
C ILE A 140 36.20 -8.39 68.08
#